data_18e0331a765f4501d0ee61014d3b990e
#
_entry.id   18e0331a765f4501d0ee61014d3b990e
#
_cell.length_a   1.000
_cell.length_b   1.000
_cell.length_c   1.000
_cell.angle_alpha   90.00
_cell.angle_beta   90.00
_cell.angle_gamma   90.00
#
_symmetry.space_group_name_H-M   'P 1'
#
loop_
_entity.id
_entity.type
_entity.pdbx_description
1 polymer ?
#
loop_
_entity_poly.entity_id
_entity_poly.type
_entity_poly.pdbx_seq_one_letter_code
_entity_poly.pdbx_strand_id
1 'polypeptide(L)'
;MEHYENFKEELQIRTEYAEKVIRRWLPKESGFARTMAEAMNYSMCAGGKRLRPILLLETFRMFGEDEQLAEPFMAGIEMIHTHSLIHDDLPAIDNDDYRRGRLTTHKVYGEAMGVLSGVS
;
A
#
# COMPACT_ATOMS: atom_id res chain seq x y z
N MET A 1 6.67 26.59 15.28
CA MET A 1 7.12 25.35 15.95
C MET A 1 5.94 24.52 16.44
N GLU A 2 5.08 25.10 17.22
CA GLU A 2 3.89 24.42 17.76
C GLU A 2 2.96 23.88 16.68
N HIS A 3 2.69 24.67 15.64
CA HIS A 3 1.85 24.24 14.52
C HIS A 3 2.49 23.11 13.72
N TYR A 4 3.79 23.10 13.59
CA TYR A 4 4.51 22.05 12.86
C TYR A 4 4.45 20.72 13.61
N GLU A 5 4.61 20.74 14.93
CA GLU A 5 4.55 19.53 15.75
C GLU A 5 3.13 18.95 15.77
N ASN A 6 2.10 19.82 15.88
CA ASN A 6 0.71 19.38 15.79
C ASN A 6 0.38 18.76 14.45
N PHE A 7 0.87 19.33 13.36
CA PHE A 7 0.71 18.77 12.03
C PHE A 7 1.37 17.39 11.92
N LYS A 8 2.58 17.26 12.46
CA LYS A 8 3.34 16.03 12.43
C LYS A 8 2.64 14.92 13.22
N GLU A 9 2.11 15.24 14.39
CA GLU A 9 1.35 14.31 15.21
C GLU A 9 0.05 13.88 14.53
N GLU A 10 -0.68 14.81 13.96
CA GLU A 10 -1.91 14.50 13.23
C GLU A 10 -1.64 13.64 12.01
N LEU A 11 -0.58 13.94 11.27
CA LEU A 11 -0.18 13.16 10.12
C LEU A 11 0.16 11.73 10.53
N GLN A 12 0.85 11.56 11.65
CA GLN A 12 1.18 10.24 12.17
C GLN A 12 -0.07 9.45 12.54
N ILE A 13 -1.03 10.08 13.22
CA ILE A 13 -2.29 9.44 13.59
C ILE A 13 -3.05 8.98 12.33
N ARG A 14 -3.11 9.82 11.32
CA ARG A 14 -3.78 9.50 10.06
C ARG A 14 -3.07 8.41 9.30
N THR A 15 -1.75 8.40 9.33
CA THR A 15 -0.94 7.33 8.72
C THR A 15 -1.21 6.00 9.41
N GLU A 16 -1.26 5.96 10.73
CA GLU A 16 -1.58 4.76 11.50
C GLU A 16 -3.00 4.26 11.20
N TYR A 17 -3.95 5.16 11.09
CA TYR A 17 -5.32 4.82 10.71
C TYR A 17 -5.36 4.21 9.30
N ALA A 18 -4.68 4.83 8.35
CA ALA A 18 -4.59 4.32 6.98
C ALA A 18 -3.96 2.93 6.94
N GLU A 19 -2.91 2.69 7.72
CA GLU A 19 -2.27 1.37 7.82
C GLU A 19 -3.25 0.32 8.33
N LYS A 20 -4.04 0.64 9.35
CA LYS A 20 -5.05 -0.30 9.87
C LYS A 20 -6.10 -0.62 8.83
N VAL A 21 -6.57 0.37 8.10
CA VAL A 21 -7.56 0.17 7.03
C VAL A 21 -7.00 -0.71 5.94
N ILE A 22 -5.80 -0.42 5.47
CA ILE A 22 -5.14 -1.19 4.41
C ILE A 22 -4.98 -2.65 4.85
N ARG A 23 -4.47 -2.90 6.06
CA ARG A 23 -4.26 -4.26 6.56
C ARG A 23 -5.56 -5.04 6.70
N ARG A 24 -6.66 -4.37 7.02
CA ARG A 24 -7.98 -5.00 7.13
C ARG A 24 -8.46 -5.55 5.79
N TRP A 25 -8.08 -4.92 4.69
CA TRP A 25 -8.53 -5.25 3.35
C TRP A 25 -7.54 -6.10 2.55
N LEU A 26 -6.40 -6.50 3.16
CA LEU A 26 -5.42 -7.34 2.50
C LEU A 26 -5.98 -8.75 2.26
N PRO A 27 -5.58 -9.40 1.14
CA PRO A 27 -6.02 -10.77 0.88
C PRO A 27 -5.45 -11.75 1.91
N LYS A 28 -6.20 -12.81 2.19
CA LYS A 28 -5.76 -13.86 3.09
C LYS A 28 -4.71 -14.73 2.39
N GLU A 29 -3.67 -15.10 3.11
CA GLU A 29 -2.59 -15.95 2.63
C GLU A 29 -2.96 -17.42 2.78
N SER A 30 -3.93 -17.88 1.98
CA SER A 30 -4.43 -19.25 2.04
C SER A 30 -4.91 -19.75 0.68
N GLY A 31 -5.07 -21.06 0.52
CA GLY A 31 -5.59 -21.68 -0.68
C GLY A 31 -4.58 -21.74 -1.83
N PHE A 32 -5.08 -21.89 -3.04
CA PHE A 32 -4.26 -22.07 -4.24
C PHE A 32 -3.40 -20.85 -4.58
N ALA A 33 -3.87 -19.67 -4.24
CA ALA A 33 -3.16 -18.41 -4.52
C ALA A 33 -2.33 -17.92 -3.35
N ARG A 34 -1.96 -18.81 -2.42
CA ARG A 34 -1.24 -18.43 -1.20
C ARG A 34 0.05 -17.65 -1.49
N THR A 35 0.90 -18.15 -2.39
CA THR A 35 2.17 -17.50 -2.71
C THR A 35 1.95 -16.14 -3.33
N MET A 36 0.93 -16.02 -4.20
CA MET A 36 0.58 -14.74 -4.81
C MET A 36 0.09 -13.75 -3.75
N ALA A 37 -0.78 -14.20 -2.83
CA ALA A 37 -1.25 -13.37 -1.72
C ALA A 37 -0.10 -12.94 -0.80
N GLU A 38 0.84 -13.84 -0.51
CA GLU A 38 2.05 -13.49 0.26
C GLU A 38 2.87 -12.41 -0.44
N ALA A 39 3.07 -12.53 -1.76
CA ALA A 39 3.82 -11.55 -2.54
C ALA A 39 3.13 -10.18 -2.55
N MET A 40 1.81 -10.16 -2.72
CA MET A 40 1.01 -8.93 -2.65
C MET A 40 1.11 -8.28 -1.27
N ASN A 41 0.93 -9.07 -0.21
CA ASN A 41 1.00 -8.57 1.16
C ASN A 41 2.40 -8.10 1.53
N TYR A 42 3.43 -8.78 1.04
CA TYR A 42 4.81 -8.34 1.21
C TYR A 42 5.00 -6.92 0.69
N SER A 43 4.51 -6.63 -0.50
CA SER A 43 4.61 -5.30 -1.09
C SER A 43 3.75 -4.27 -0.35
N MET A 44 2.52 -4.63 0.00
CA MET A 44 1.61 -3.73 0.73
C MET A 44 2.13 -3.37 2.11
N CYS A 45 2.78 -4.32 2.79
CA CYS A 45 3.31 -4.12 4.14
C CYS A 45 4.74 -3.58 4.17
N ALA A 46 5.34 -3.28 3.02
CA ALA A 46 6.69 -2.74 2.93
C ALA A 46 6.82 -1.30 3.44
N GLY A 47 5.72 -0.69 3.83
CA GLY A 47 5.70 0.68 4.33
C GLY A 47 5.40 1.69 3.24
N GLY A 48 5.57 2.95 3.58
CA GLY A 48 5.30 4.08 2.70
C GLY A 48 4.59 5.19 3.45
N LYS A 49 4.45 6.34 2.81
CA LYS A 49 3.86 7.54 3.44
C LYS A 49 2.35 7.50 3.52
N ARG A 50 1.72 6.63 2.74
CA ARG A 50 0.26 6.47 2.68
C ARG A 50 -0.49 7.77 2.36
N LEU A 51 0.13 8.65 1.58
CA LEU A 51 -0.47 9.97 1.27
C LEU A 51 -1.75 9.85 0.45
N ARG A 52 -1.82 8.91 -0.49
CA ARG A 52 -3.01 8.73 -1.34
C ARG A 52 -4.26 8.35 -0.55
N PRO A 53 -4.21 7.32 0.32
CA PRO A 53 -5.38 7.01 1.14
C PRO A 53 -5.73 8.11 2.13
N ILE A 54 -4.74 8.83 2.69
CA ILE A 54 -4.99 9.94 3.60
C ILE A 54 -5.72 11.07 2.86
N LEU A 55 -5.28 11.43 1.65
CA LEU A 55 -5.94 12.46 0.84
C LEU A 55 -7.37 12.06 0.49
N LEU A 56 -7.59 10.79 0.17
CA LEU A 56 -8.93 10.28 -0.10
C LEU A 56 -9.84 10.44 1.11
N LEU A 57 -9.35 10.05 2.29
CA LEU A 57 -10.09 10.18 3.55
C LEU A 57 -10.46 11.64 3.83
N GLU A 58 -9.48 12.54 3.70
CA GLU A 58 -9.71 13.96 3.95
C GLU A 58 -10.72 14.57 2.97
N THR A 59 -10.72 14.09 1.72
CA THR A 59 -11.70 14.51 0.72
C THR A 59 -13.11 14.07 1.13
N PHE A 60 -13.28 12.85 1.61
CA PHE A 60 -14.57 12.38 2.14
C PHE A 60 -15.03 13.24 3.31
N ARG A 61 -14.14 13.57 4.23
CA ARG A 61 -14.47 14.45 5.37
C ARG A 61 -14.90 15.83 4.94
N MET A 62 -14.23 16.39 3.94
CA MET A 62 -14.57 17.73 3.41
C MET A 62 -15.98 17.78 2.86
N PHE A 63 -16.48 16.72 2.27
CA PHE A 63 -17.82 16.64 1.72
C PHE A 63 -18.85 16.11 2.72
N GLY A 64 -18.44 15.89 3.98
CA GLY A 64 -19.36 15.43 5.03
C GLY A 64 -19.77 13.97 4.90
N GLU A 65 -19.06 13.18 4.11
CA GLU A 65 -19.35 11.77 3.92
C GLU A 65 -18.84 10.91 5.06
N ASP A 66 -19.45 9.74 5.24
CA ASP A 66 -19.07 8.79 6.27
C ASP A 66 -17.67 8.22 5.97
N GLU A 67 -16.77 8.33 6.95
CA GLU A 67 -15.40 7.83 6.83
C GLU A 67 -15.35 6.33 6.55
N GLN A 68 -16.31 5.56 7.05
CA GLN A 68 -16.36 4.12 6.81
C GLN A 68 -16.57 3.79 5.34
N LEU A 69 -17.25 4.65 4.60
CA LEU A 69 -17.43 4.48 3.16
C LEU A 69 -16.12 4.70 2.40
N ALA A 70 -15.20 5.45 2.96
CA ALA A 70 -13.90 5.71 2.36
C ALA A 70 -12.94 4.53 2.49
N GLU A 71 -13.09 3.69 3.52
CA GLU A 71 -12.11 2.65 3.87
C GLU A 71 -11.77 1.68 2.72
N PRO A 72 -12.74 1.08 2.01
CA PRO A 72 -12.39 0.18 0.89
C PRO A 72 -11.69 0.92 -0.24
N PHE A 73 -12.02 2.19 -0.46
CA PHE A 73 -11.37 3.00 -1.48
C PHE A 73 -9.94 3.40 -1.08
N MET A 74 -9.70 3.63 0.21
CA MET A 74 -8.36 3.89 0.74
C MET A 74 -7.44 2.68 0.48
N ALA A 75 -7.92 1.49 0.80
CA ALA A 75 -7.19 0.26 0.54
C ALA A 75 -6.98 0.05 -0.96
N GLY A 76 -8.04 0.26 -1.75
CA GLY A 76 -7.98 0.08 -3.20
C GLY A 76 -6.98 0.99 -3.89
N ILE A 77 -6.96 2.27 -3.55
CA ILE A 77 -6.03 3.22 -4.18
C ILE A 77 -4.58 2.90 -3.82
N GLU A 78 -4.33 2.44 -2.59
CA GLU A 78 -3.00 2.04 -2.18
C GLU A 78 -2.57 0.73 -2.86
N MET A 79 -3.48 -0.19 -3.07
CA MET A 79 -3.22 -1.41 -3.82
C MET A 79 -2.83 -1.12 -5.27
N ILE A 80 -3.54 -0.19 -5.92
CA ILE A 80 -3.22 0.24 -7.29
C ILE A 80 -1.84 0.88 -7.34
N HIS A 81 -1.52 1.72 -6.36
CA HIS A 81 -0.20 2.35 -6.27
C HIS A 81 0.90 1.33 -6.08
N THR A 82 0.72 0.40 -5.14
CA THR A 82 1.69 -0.67 -4.86
C THR A 82 1.89 -1.56 -6.07
N HIS A 83 0.82 -1.90 -6.77
CA HIS A 83 0.83 -2.63 -8.02
C HIS A 83 1.75 -1.95 -9.06
N SER A 84 1.64 -0.64 -9.23
CA SER A 84 2.50 0.08 -10.18
C SER A 84 3.97 0.03 -9.75
N LEU A 85 4.26 0.09 -8.45
CA LEU A 85 5.63 0.01 -7.93
C LEU A 85 6.24 -1.38 -8.14
N ILE A 86 5.47 -2.45 -7.95
CA ILE A 86 5.93 -3.83 -8.20
C ILE A 86 6.36 -3.96 -9.65
N HIS A 87 5.56 -3.47 -10.58
CA HIS A 87 5.85 -3.55 -12.01
C HIS A 87 7.03 -2.68 -12.40
N ASP A 88 7.16 -1.48 -11.84
CA ASP A 88 8.30 -0.61 -12.11
C ASP A 88 9.62 -1.22 -11.67
N ASP A 89 9.61 -2.00 -10.59
CA ASP A 89 10.82 -2.64 -10.06
C ASP A 89 11.29 -3.86 -10.87
N LEU A 90 10.45 -4.39 -11.76
CA LEU A 90 10.78 -5.58 -12.55
C LEU A 90 12.02 -5.37 -13.44
N PRO A 91 12.76 -6.45 -13.74
CA PRO A 91 13.96 -6.36 -14.59
C PRO A 91 13.72 -5.72 -15.96
N ALA A 92 12.50 -5.86 -16.50
CA ALA A 92 12.14 -5.32 -17.80
C ALA A 92 11.93 -3.80 -17.79
N ILE A 93 11.79 -3.19 -16.62
CA ILE A 93 11.55 -1.75 -16.45
C ILE A 93 12.73 -1.11 -15.73
N ASP A 94 12.64 -0.92 -14.42
CA ASP A 94 13.72 -0.26 -13.66
C ASP A 94 14.79 -1.22 -13.14
N ASN A 95 14.48 -2.51 -13.08
CA ASN A 95 15.38 -3.56 -12.58
C ASN A 95 15.94 -3.24 -11.20
N ASP A 96 15.07 -2.84 -10.28
CA ASP A 96 15.46 -2.50 -8.93
C ASP A 96 15.47 -3.73 -8.03
N ASP A 97 16.56 -3.88 -7.25
CA ASP A 97 16.69 -4.97 -6.28
C ASP A 97 16.10 -4.61 -4.93
N TYR A 98 16.07 -3.32 -4.61
CA TYR A 98 15.63 -2.80 -3.31
C TYR A 98 14.62 -1.67 -3.46
N ARG A 99 13.66 -1.66 -2.54
CA ARG A 99 12.72 -0.56 -2.38
C ARG A 99 12.49 -0.33 -0.88
N ARG A 100 12.67 0.92 -0.42
CA ARG A 100 12.54 1.30 0.99
C ARG A 100 13.41 0.45 1.91
N GLY A 101 14.62 0.09 1.47
CA GLY A 101 15.57 -0.69 2.26
C GLY A 101 15.26 -2.19 2.32
N ARG A 102 14.25 -2.67 1.60
CA ARG A 102 13.88 -4.08 1.52
C ARG A 102 14.07 -4.60 0.11
N LEU A 103 14.30 -5.89 -0.04
CA LEU A 103 14.31 -6.51 -1.36
C LEU A 103 12.95 -6.33 -2.05
N THR A 104 13.00 -6.09 -3.36
CA THR A 104 11.78 -5.96 -4.16
C THR A 104 11.04 -7.29 -4.27
N THR A 105 9.75 -7.23 -4.62
CA THR A 105 8.88 -8.41 -4.68
C THR A 105 9.43 -9.47 -5.62
N HIS A 106 9.91 -9.09 -6.80
CA HIS A 106 10.45 -10.07 -7.75
C HIS A 106 11.77 -10.70 -7.28
N LYS A 107 12.51 -10.02 -6.40
CA LYS A 107 13.74 -10.60 -5.81
C LYS A 107 13.41 -11.64 -4.74
N VAL A 108 12.34 -11.44 -3.98
CA VAL A 108 11.93 -12.37 -2.92
C VAL A 108 11.13 -13.55 -3.50
N TYR A 109 10.20 -13.28 -4.40
CA TYR A 109 9.23 -14.28 -4.89
C TYR A 109 9.45 -14.71 -6.34
N GLY A 110 10.41 -14.11 -7.05
CA GLY A 110 10.70 -14.39 -8.45
C GLY A 110 9.95 -13.46 -9.40
N GLU A 111 10.44 -13.37 -10.63
CA GLU A 111 9.91 -12.46 -11.64
C GLU A 111 8.45 -12.78 -12.01
N ALA A 112 8.12 -14.06 -12.16
CA ALA A 112 6.75 -14.48 -12.49
C ALA A 112 5.76 -14.03 -11.42
N MET A 113 6.10 -14.20 -10.13
CA MET A 113 5.26 -13.73 -9.02
C MET A 113 5.20 -12.22 -8.96
N GLY A 114 6.28 -11.52 -9.32
CA GLY A 114 6.28 -10.06 -9.43
C GLY A 114 5.26 -9.58 -10.46
N VAL A 115 5.23 -10.19 -11.63
CA VAL A 115 4.24 -9.86 -12.67
C VAL A 115 2.82 -10.17 -12.19
N LEU A 116 2.59 -11.39 -11.67
CA LEU A 116 1.26 -11.84 -11.26
C LEU A 116 0.71 -11.03 -10.09
N SER A 117 1.52 -10.76 -9.07
CA SER A 117 1.06 -9.98 -7.91
C SER A 117 0.74 -8.54 -8.29
N GLY A 118 1.44 -7.99 -9.26
CA GLY A 118 1.17 -6.66 -9.78
C GLY A 118 -0.14 -6.54 -10.55
N VAL A 119 -0.61 -7.61 -11.23
CA VAL A 119 -1.88 -7.57 -11.99
C VAL A 119 -3.09 -8.01 -11.16
N SER A 120 -2.84 -8.48 -9.97
CA SER A 120 -3.90 -8.93 -9.07
C SER A 120 -4.45 -7.78 -8.24
#